data_310b3481b480fbdaa987b3d8d18b4389
#
_entry.id   310b3481b480fbdaa987b3d8d18b4389
#
_cell.length_a   1.000
_cell.length_b   1.000
_cell.length_c   1.000
_cell.angle_alpha   90.00
_cell.angle_beta   90.00
_cell.angle_gamma   90.00
#
_symmetry.space_group_name_H-M   'P 1'
#
loop_
_entity.id
_entity.type
_entity.pdbx_description
1 polymer ?
#
loop_
_entity_poly.entity_id
_entity_poly.type
_entity_poly.pdbx_seq_one_letter_code
_entity_poly.pdbx_strand_id
1 'polypeptide(L)'
;AHLYPKLQRKVVNFIVRFANLTGSTVVVTTHSPYVLTCMNTLCYAGKIAENENKKEKVDRIVGKYTSVKPGEIYAGKLICEQGHTKVENLTEILDRLTLKIEDVEALIDEVSDINNELYTRLYEVEEQD
;
A
#
# COMPACT_ATOMS: atom_id res chain seq x y z
N ALA A 1 8.68 -11.97 13.65
CA ALA A 1 9.38 -12.30 12.43
C ALA A 1 9.41 -11.12 11.47
N HIS A 2 10.59 -10.80 10.98
CA HIS A 2 10.72 -9.73 10.00
C HIS A 2 10.53 -10.29 8.60
N LEU A 3 9.40 -9.94 7.98
CA LEU A 3 9.18 -10.25 6.58
C LEU A 3 10.03 -9.30 5.72
N TYR A 4 10.70 -9.84 4.74
CA TYR A 4 11.41 -9.02 3.75
C TYR A 4 10.43 -8.13 3.00
N PRO A 5 10.84 -6.90 2.61
CA PRO A 5 9.94 -5.95 1.94
C PRO A 5 9.19 -6.51 0.73
N LYS A 6 9.85 -7.32 -0.09
CA LYS A 6 9.21 -7.98 -1.24
C LYS A 6 8.08 -8.92 -0.79
N LEU A 7 8.29 -9.66 0.30
CA LEU A 7 7.29 -10.56 0.85
C LEU A 7 6.15 -9.76 1.48
N GLN A 8 6.46 -8.66 2.19
CA GLN A 8 5.44 -7.77 2.74
C GLN A 8 4.52 -7.23 1.65
N ARG A 9 5.08 -6.81 0.50
CA ARG A 9 4.28 -6.36 -0.64
C ARG A 9 3.37 -7.46 -1.17
N LYS A 10 3.87 -8.68 -1.30
CA LYS A 10 3.06 -9.83 -1.74
C LYS A 10 1.92 -10.13 -0.76
N VAL A 11 2.20 -10.03 0.54
CA VAL A 11 1.18 -10.24 1.58
C VAL A 11 0.11 -9.16 1.51
N VAL A 12 0.51 -7.89 1.39
CA VAL A 12 -0.43 -6.76 1.26
C VAL A 12 -1.30 -6.93 0.01
N ASN A 13 -0.70 -7.25 -1.13
CA ASN A 13 -1.44 -7.49 -2.37
C ASN A 13 -2.43 -8.65 -2.23
N PHE A 14 -2.02 -9.72 -1.59
CA PHE A 14 -2.89 -10.87 -1.31
C PHE A 14 -4.09 -10.49 -0.43
N ILE A 15 -3.84 -9.73 0.65
CA ILE A 15 -4.90 -9.30 1.57
C ILE A 15 -5.92 -8.43 0.85
N VAL A 16 -5.47 -7.46 0.06
CA VAL A 16 -6.36 -6.56 -0.69
C VAL A 16 -7.15 -7.34 -1.73
N ARG A 17 -6.50 -8.23 -2.46
CA ARG A 17 -7.17 -9.09 -3.43
C ARG A 17 -8.22 -9.99 -2.77
N PHE A 18 -7.89 -10.59 -1.64
CA PHE A 18 -8.81 -11.42 -0.86
C PHE A 18 -10.03 -10.61 -0.43
N ALA A 19 -9.81 -9.41 0.14
CA ALA A 19 -10.89 -8.55 0.58
C ALA A 19 -11.82 -8.16 -0.60
N ASN A 20 -11.24 -7.79 -1.74
CA ASN A 20 -12.00 -7.42 -2.92
C ASN A 20 -12.81 -8.58 -3.50
N LEU A 21 -12.24 -9.78 -3.53
CA LEU A 21 -12.90 -10.96 -4.09
C LEU A 21 -13.99 -11.52 -3.20
N THR A 22 -13.84 -11.42 -1.88
CA THR A 22 -14.79 -11.97 -0.92
C THR A 22 -15.78 -10.96 -0.35
N GLY A 23 -15.52 -9.65 -0.56
CA GLY A 23 -16.29 -8.58 0.07
C GLY A 23 -16.06 -8.50 1.58
N SER A 24 -14.98 -9.09 2.08
CA SER A 24 -14.67 -9.14 3.51
C SER A 24 -13.97 -7.87 3.97
N THR A 25 -14.16 -7.54 5.25
CA THR A 25 -13.36 -6.52 5.93
C THR A 25 -12.15 -7.20 6.56
N VAL A 26 -10.96 -6.70 6.28
CA VAL A 26 -9.72 -7.22 6.84
C VAL A 26 -9.07 -6.17 7.72
N VAL A 27 -8.65 -6.55 8.91
CA VAL A 27 -7.90 -5.70 9.83
C VAL A 27 -6.47 -6.19 9.91
N VAL A 28 -5.52 -5.29 9.69
CA VAL A 28 -4.09 -5.58 9.75
C VAL A 28 -3.45 -4.70 10.79
N THR A 29 -2.70 -5.29 11.71
CA THR A 29 -1.87 -4.55 12.65
C THR A 29 -0.40 -4.75 12.25
N THR A 30 0.38 -3.66 12.24
CA THR A 30 1.78 -3.73 11.81
C THR A 30 2.59 -2.60 12.43
N HIS A 31 3.89 -2.84 12.61
CA HIS A 31 4.89 -1.82 12.94
C HIS A 31 5.70 -1.40 11.72
N SER A 32 5.45 -1.99 10.56
CA SER A 32 6.24 -1.74 9.36
C SER A 32 5.71 -0.53 8.58
N PRO A 33 6.48 0.56 8.44
CA PRO A 33 6.11 1.66 7.57
C PRO A 33 6.02 1.24 6.10
N TYR A 34 6.66 0.14 5.76
CA TYR A 34 6.65 -0.42 4.42
C TYR A 34 5.26 -0.94 4.00
N VAL A 35 4.52 -1.53 4.95
CA VAL A 35 3.14 -1.96 4.72
C VAL A 35 2.26 -0.76 4.35
N LEU A 36 2.44 0.37 5.05
CA LEU A 36 1.72 1.61 4.72
C LEU A 36 2.06 2.11 3.32
N THR A 37 3.32 2.04 2.93
CA THR A 37 3.76 2.43 1.57
C THR A 37 3.10 1.54 0.51
N CYS A 38 3.06 0.23 0.74
CA CYS A 38 2.38 -0.70 -0.16
C CYS A 38 0.89 -0.41 -0.27
N MET A 39 0.22 -0.18 0.86
CA MET A 39 -1.20 0.17 0.90
C MET A 39 -1.46 1.48 0.16
N ASN A 40 -0.61 2.48 0.36
CA ASN A 40 -0.72 3.76 -0.32
C ASN A 40 -0.65 3.59 -1.84
N THR A 41 0.27 2.77 -2.33
CA THR A 41 0.37 2.45 -3.76
C THR A 41 -0.92 1.84 -4.32
N LEU A 42 -1.55 0.93 -3.57
CA LEU A 42 -2.81 0.31 -3.97
C LEU A 42 -3.99 1.29 -3.92
N CYS A 43 -3.94 2.28 -3.02
CA CYS A 43 -4.91 3.38 -3.00
C CYS A 43 -4.77 4.29 -4.22
N TYR A 44 -3.55 4.61 -4.64
CA TYR A 44 -3.27 5.33 -5.89
C TYR A 44 -3.84 4.56 -7.08
N ALA A 45 -3.56 3.27 -7.14
CA ALA A 45 -4.07 2.40 -8.18
C ALA A 45 -5.60 2.44 -8.25
N GLY A 46 -6.28 2.37 -7.12
CA GLY A 46 -7.74 2.41 -7.04
C GLY A 46 -8.31 3.74 -7.52
N LYS A 47 -7.64 4.85 -7.22
CA LYS A 47 -8.06 6.17 -7.68
C LYS A 47 -7.91 6.32 -9.21
N ILE A 48 -6.77 5.89 -9.76
CA ILE A 48 -6.54 5.93 -11.21
C ILE A 48 -7.55 5.03 -11.94
N ALA A 49 -7.84 3.86 -11.36
CA ALA A 49 -8.77 2.87 -11.94
C ALA A 49 -10.23 3.32 -11.94
N GLU A 50 -10.60 4.41 -11.25
CA GLU A 50 -11.92 5.02 -11.40
C GLU A 50 -12.17 5.49 -12.84
N ASN A 51 -11.13 5.85 -13.57
CA ASN A 51 -11.19 6.10 -14.99
C ASN A 51 -11.16 4.76 -15.73
N GLU A 52 -12.28 4.37 -16.33
CA GLU A 52 -12.42 3.08 -17.01
C GLU A 52 -11.39 2.87 -18.12
N ASN A 53 -10.95 3.94 -18.77
CA ASN A 53 -9.94 3.86 -19.83
C ASN A 53 -8.55 3.49 -19.29
N LYS A 54 -8.31 3.70 -18.00
CA LYS A 54 -7.02 3.43 -17.35
C LYS A 54 -7.02 2.14 -16.53
N LYS A 55 -8.21 1.58 -16.25
CA LYS A 55 -8.37 0.43 -15.37
C LYS A 55 -7.55 -0.79 -15.82
N GLU A 56 -7.57 -1.11 -17.10
CA GLU A 56 -6.82 -2.25 -17.64
C GLU A 56 -5.31 -2.08 -17.44
N LYS A 57 -4.79 -0.87 -17.64
CA LYS A 57 -3.37 -0.57 -17.42
C LYS A 57 -2.99 -0.70 -15.95
N VAL A 58 -3.86 -0.22 -15.05
CA VAL A 58 -3.66 -0.35 -13.60
C VAL A 58 -3.61 -1.83 -13.20
N ASP A 59 -4.54 -2.63 -13.69
CA ASP A 59 -4.59 -4.07 -13.40
C ASP A 59 -3.32 -4.81 -13.86
N ARG A 60 -2.69 -4.36 -14.95
CA ARG A 60 -1.42 -4.93 -15.40
C ARG A 60 -0.25 -4.58 -14.48
N ILE A 61 -0.31 -3.44 -13.80
CA ILE A 61 0.77 -2.97 -12.93
C ILE A 61 0.69 -3.61 -11.55
N VAL A 62 -0.48 -3.56 -10.92
CA VAL A 62 -0.66 -4.01 -9.53
C VAL A 62 -1.31 -5.38 -9.40
N GLY A 63 -1.95 -5.86 -10.44
CA GLY A 63 -2.73 -7.09 -10.44
C GLY A 63 -4.22 -6.85 -10.40
N LYS A 64 -4.97 -7.74 -11.05
CA LYS A 64 -6.43 -7.67 -11.08
C LYS A 64 -7.00 -7.87 -9.68
N TYR A 65 -8.00 -7.09 -9.32
CA TYR A 65 -8.64 -7.08 -8.00
C TYR A 65 -7.71 -6.67 -6.85
N THR A 66 -6.61 -6.00 -7.14
CA THR A 66 -5.58 -5.68 -6.12
C THR A 66 -5.55 -4.20 -5.76
N SER A 67 -6.33 -3.35 -6.39
CA SER A 67 -6.43 -1.93 -6.04
C SER A 67 -7.46 -1.68 -4.94
N VAL A 68 -7.26 -0.59 -4.18
CA VAL A 68 -8.17 -0.16 -3.12
C VAL A 68 -8.98 1.02 -3.64
N LYS A 69 -10.31 0.88 -3.67
CA LYS A 69 -11.20 1.98 -4.07
C LYS A 69 -11.18 3.09 -3.02
N PRO A 70 -11.28 4.37 -3.45
CA PRO A 70 -11.42 5.48 -2.50
C PRO A 70 -12.57 5.24 -1.52
N GLY A 71 -12.32 5.48 -0.24
CA GLY A 71 -13.30 5.29 0.82
C GLY A 71 -13.38 3.88 1.41
N GLU A 72 -12.68 2.90 0.85
CA GLU A 72 -12.70 1.51 1.34
C GLU A 72 -11.56 1.18 2.31
N ILE A 73 -10.74 2.15 2.66
CA ILE A 73 -9.64 1.97 3.60
C ILE A 73 -9.80 2.88 4.81
N TYR A 74 -9.46 2.35 5.97
CA TYR A 74 -9.25 3.11 7.19
C TYR A 74 -7.87 2.78 7.74
N ALA A 75 -7.08 3.80 8.01
CA ALA A 75 -5.77 3.65 8.64
C ALA A 75 -5.71 4.41 9.96
N GLY A 76 -5.26 3.75 11.01
CA GLY A 76 -5.13 4.34 12.32
C GLY A 76 -3.75 4.05 12.93
N LYS A 77 -3.25 5.00 13.70
CA LYS A 77 -2.01 4.86 14.46
C LYS A 77 -2.34 4.85 15.94
N LEU A 78 -1.85 3.84 16.65
CA LEU A 78 -1.97 3.75 18.11
C LEU A 78 -0.88 4.62 18.75
N ILE A 79 -1.30 5.53 19.61
CA ILE A 79 -0.41 6.41 20.37
C ILE A 79 -0.65 6.16 21.85
N CYS A 80 0.43 5.87 22.60
CA CYS A 80 0.37 5.74 24.05
C CYS A 80 0.96 7.01 24.69
N GLU A 81 0.13 7.79 25.35
CA GLU A 81 0.50 8.99 26.10
C GLU A 81 0.00 8.90 27.54
N GLN A 82 0.91 9.05 28.51
CA GLN A 82 0.62 9.12 29.93
C GLN A 82 -0.32 8.00 30.44
N GLY A 83 -0.08 6.77 29.96
CA GLY A 83 -0.90 5.61 30.33
C GLY A 83 -2.23 5.49 29.61
N HIS A 84 -2.52 6.38 28.67
CA HIS A 84 -3.71 6.33 27.81
C HIS A 84 -3.35 5.95 26.37
N THR A 85 -4.14 5.08 25.77
CA THR A 85 -4.02 4.71 24.37
C THR A 85 -4.99 5.54 23.54
N LYS A 86 -4.49 6.18 22.50
CA LYS A 86 -5.26 7.02 21.59
C LYS A 86 -5.06 6.53 20.17
N VAL A 87 -6.08 6.65 19.33
CA VAL A 87 -6.00 6.32 17.91
C VAL A 87 -5.96 7.61 17.10
N GLU A 88 -4.89 7.81 16.35
CA GLU A 88 -4.77 8.89 15.38
C GLU A 88 -5.22 8.40 14.01
N ASN A 89 -6.13 9.13 13.36
CA ASN A 89 -6.63 8.78 12.04
C ASN A 89 -5.62 9.21 10.96
N LEU A 90 -5.06 8.23 10.25
CA LEU A 90 -4.12 8.46 9.14
C LEU A 90 -4.80 8.44 7.77
N THR A 91 -6.09 8.17 7.70
CA THR A 91 -6.82 8.03 6.43
C THR A 91 -6.78 9.33 5.64
N GLU A 92 -6.93 10.48 6.30
CA GLU A 92 -6.87 11.79 5.65
C GLU A 92 -5.49 12.07 5.02
N ILE A 93 -4.42 11.58 5.64
CA ILE A 93 -3.06 11.72 5.10
C ILE A 93 -2.92 10.89 3.83
N LEU A 94 -3.43 9.67 3.83
CA LEU A 94 -3.44 8.82 2.65
C LEU A 94 -4.26 9.46 1.52
N ASP A 95 -5.43 9.98 1.83
CA ASP A 95 -6.28 10.66 0.84
C ASP A 95 -5.59 11.88 0.23
N ARG A 96 -4.91 12.70 1.04
CA ARG A 96 -4.17 13.86 0.54
C ARG A 96 -3.01 13.49 -0.36
N LEU A 97 -2.32 12.39 -0.08
CA LEU A 97 -1.24 11.89 -0.91
C LEU A 97 -1.78 11.36 -2.25
N THR A 98 -2.95 10.76 -2.24
CA THR A 98 -3.57 10.19 -3.45
C THR A 98 -4.26 11.23 -4.34
N LEU A 99 -4.67 12.39 -3.81
CA LEU A 99 -5.40 13.41 -4.56
C LEU A 99 -4.61 14.03 -5.73
N LYS A 100 -3.30 13.94 -5.71
CA LYS A 100 -2.42 14.58 -6.70
C LYS A 100 -2.00 13.67 -7.85
N ILE A 101 -2.29 12.37 -7.77
CA ILE A 101 -1.82 11.41 -8.77
C ILE A 101 -3.01 10.88 -9.55
N GLU A 102 -3.10 11.29 -10.81
CA GLU A 102 -4.11 10.83 -11.76
C GLU A 102 -3.49 10.05 -12.92
N ASP A 103 -2.17 9.83 -12.87
CA ASP A 103 -1.40 9.32 -13.99
C ASP A 103 -0.90 7.90 -13.75
N VAL A 104 -1.12 7.03 -14.73
CA VAL A 104 -0.63 5.66 -14.75
C VAL A 104 0.91 5.62 -14.69
N GLU A 105 1.59 6.58 -15.33
CA GLU A 105 3.05 6.65 -15.30
C GLU A 105 3.58 6.91 -13.89
N ALA A 106 2.92 7.75 -13.12
CA ALA A 106 3.26 7.99 -11.72
C ALA A 106 3.10 6.70 -10.88
N LEU A 107 2.11 5.90 -11.17
CA LEU A 107 1.93 4.60 -10.51
C LEU A 107 3.06 3.62 -10.87
N ILE A 108 3.48 3.59 -12.11
CA ILE A 108 4.60 2.76 -12.56
C ILE A 108 5.88 3.17 -11.82
N ASP A 109 6.14 4.48 -11.74
CA ASP A 109 7.31 5.01 -11.04
C ASP A 109 7.28 4.64 -9.55
N GLU A 110 6.13 4.75 -8.90
CA GLU A 110 5.96 4.39 -7.49
C GLU A 110 6.24 2.91 -7.24
N VAL A 111 5.72 2.02 -8.06
CA VAL A 111 5.98 0.59 -7.96
C VAL A 111 7.45 0.29 -8.24
N SER A 112 8.06 0.98 -9.20
CA SER A 112 9.48 0.85 -9.53
C SER A 112 10.37 1.31 -8.38
N ASP A 113 10.05 2.45 -7.75
CA ASP A 113 10.79 2.98 -6.60
C ASP A 113 10.75 2.01 -5.42
N ILE A 114 9.61 1.40 -5.15
CA ILE A 114 9.48 0.36 -4.14
C ILE A 114 10.41 -0.82 -4.46
N ASN A 115 10.44 -1.26 -5.71
CA ASN A 115 11.31 -2.35 -6.14
C ASN A 115 12.80 -2.00 -6.04
N ASN A 116 13.16 -0.76 -6.38
CA ASN A 116 14.54 -0.27 -6.28
C ASN A 116 15.00 -0.15 -4.82
N GLU A 117 14.15 0.35 -3.94
CA GLU A 117 14.43 0.41 -2.50
C GLU A 117 14.66 -0.99 -1.95
N LEU A 118 13.87 -1.96 -2.36
CA LEU A 118 14.04 -3.37 -2.03
C LEU A 118 15.40 -3.91 -2.45
N TYR A 119 15.79 -3.62 -3.68
CA TYR A 119 17.07 -4.05 -4.24
C TYR A 119 18.23 -3.44 -3.46
N THR A 120 18.16 -2.15 -3.17
CA THR A 120 19.19 -1.43 -2.41
C THR A 120 19.36 -2.03 -1.02
N ARG A 121 18.28 -2.31 -0.30
CA ARG A 121 18.34 -2.91 1.03
C ARG A 121 18.92 -4.32 1.01
N LEU A 122 18.57 -5.13 0.02
CA LEU A 122 19.16 -6.46 -0.16
C LEU A 122 20.66 -6.38 -0.42
N TYR A 123 21.09 -5.39 -1.20
CA TYR A 123 22.49 -5.16 -1.52
C TYR A 123 23.30 -4.72 -0.28
N GLU A 124 22.74 -3.84 0.54
CA GLU A 124 23.35 -3.40 1.80
C GLU A 124 23.53 -4.56 2.79
N VAL A 125 22.56 -5.48 2.86
CA VAL A 125 22.66 -6.67 3.72
C VAL A 125 23.74 -7.62 3.24
N GLU A 126 23.94 -7.78 1.94
CA GLU A 126 25.00 -8.60 1.36
C GLU A 126 26.40 -8.00 1.60
N GLU A 127 26.52 -6.68 1.58
CA GLU A 127 27.80 -5.99 1.85
C GLU A 127 28.21 -6.02 3.33
N GLN A 128 27.28 -6.23 4.25
CA GLN A 128 27.55 -6.32 5.69
C GLN A 128 27.95 -7.72 6.15
N ASP A 129 27.77 -8.72 5.36
CA ASP A 129 28.19 -10.09 5.61
C ASP A 129 29.61 -10.34 5.03
#